data_5ad5ea83e3c3bcd5e38b1dea9bc8eb6e
#
_entry.id   5ad5ea83e3c3bcd5e38b1dea9bc8eb6e
#
_cell.length_a   1.000
_cell.length_b   1.000
_cell.length_c   1.000
_cell.angle_alpha   90.00
_cell.angle_beta   90.00
_cell.angle_gamma   90.00
#
_symmetry.space_group_name_H-M   'P 1'
#
loop_
_entity.id
_entity.type
_entity.pdbx_description
1 polymer ?
#
loop_
_entity_poly.entity_id
_entity_poly.type
_entity_poly.pdbx_seq_one_letter_code
_entity_poly.pdbx_strand_id
1 'polypeptide(L)'
;MSKKGVLLHVDAVQAIGHIPVVLDGIDFLSTSAHKFGGPKGIGFLYARNPALLKPLIFGGEQQSGLRPGTEPVAQIVGLACALKLACKQMEQHAAFKRMLAEEFCQTLRQSWEEVYFNSTKAGLPGLVSVGLPGYEGQNLTYRLDVAGVCVSPGAACDNTRSRNASHVLLALGGGIAARNALCTLRFSFDRANHSGDGIEAA
;
A
#
# COMPACT_ATOMS: atom_id res chain seq x y z
N MET A 1 -15.65 -15.45 -13.89
CA MET A 1 -15.36 -16.77 -13.26
C MET A 1 -14.14 -17.36 -13.93
N SER A 2 -13.16 -17.78 -13.12
CA SER A 2 -12.04 -18.53 -13.69
C SER A 2 -12.57 -19.81 -14.38
N LYS A 3 -11.89 -20.27 -15.43
CA LYS A 3 -12.26 -21.51 -16.13
C LYS A 3 -12.35 -22.74 -15.21
N LYS A 4 -11.92 -22.63 -13.95
CA LYS A 4 -11.92 -23.70 -12.93
C LYS A 4 -12.99 -23.53 -11.84
N GLY A 5 -13.91 -22.56 -11.94
CA GLY A 5 -14.93 -22.30 -10.92
C GLY A 5 -14.39 -21.76 -9.58
N VAL A 6 -13.14 -21.32 -9.53
CA VAL A 6 -12.53 -20.72 -8.33
C VAL A 6 -12.87 -19.24 -8.30
N LEU A 7 -13.33 -18.76 -7.14
CA LEU A 7 -13.61 -17.34 -6.90
C LEU A 7 -12.30 -16.58 -6.64
N LEU A 8 -12.18 -15.38 -7.23
CA LEU A 8 -11.05 -14.48 -7.01
C LEU A 8 -11.48 -13.29 -6.14
N HIS A 9 -10.88 -13.18 -4.96
CA HIS A 9 -10.93 -11.97 -4.13
C HIS A 9 -9.62 -11.22 -4.22
N VAL A 10 -9.67 -9.94 -4.48
CA VAL A 10 -8.52 -9.05 -4.54
C VAL A 10 -8.60 -8.05 -3.37
N ASP A 11 -7.59 -8.03 -2.53
CA ASP A 11 -7.35 -6.89 -1.63
C ASP A 11 -6.74 -5.74 -2.46
N ALA A 12 -7.56 -4.74 -2.77
CA ALA A 12 -7.16 -3.58 -3.55
C ALA A 12 -6.96 -2.32 -2.69
N VAL A 13 -6.76 -2.49 -1.39
CA VAL A 13 -6.59 -1.38 -0.44
C VAL A 13 -5.50 -0.41 -0.86
N GLN A 14 -4.40 -0.89 -1.43
CA GLN A 14 -3.30 -0.05 -1.91
C GLN A 14 -3.37 0.27 -3.41
N ALA A 15 -4.29 -0.35 -4.16
CA ALA A 15 -4.39 -0.16 -5.61
C ALA A 15 -5.40 0.92 -6.00
N ILE A 16 -6.57 0.92 -5.35
CA ILE A 16 -7.65 1.86 -5.67
C ILE A 16 -7.20 3.31 -5.48
N GLY A 17 -7.40 4.12 -6.54
CA GLY A 17 -7.01 5.53 -6.55
C GLY A 17 -5.51 5.78 -6.83
N HIS A 18 -4.70 4.73 -6.95
CA HIS A 18 -3.26 4.83 -7.21
C HIS A 18 -2.84 4.24 -8.56
N ILE A 19 -3.51 3.19 -9.00
CA ILE A 19 -3.31 2.56 -10.31
C ILE A 19 -4.67 2.19 -10.91
N PRO A 20 -4.77 2.02 -12.25
CA PRO A 20 -5.98 1.51 -12.88
C PRO A 20 -6.32 0.11 -12.37
N VAL A 21 -7.59 -0.10 -12.01
CA VAL A 21 -8.12 -1.39 -11.58
C VAL A 21 -9.22 -1.81 -12.54
N VAL A 22 -9.03 -2.95 -13.19
CA VAL A 22 -10.00 -3.56 -14.08
C VAL A 22 -10.72 -4.69 -13.33
N LEU A 23 -12.05 -4.63 -13.30
CA LEU A 23 -12.87 -5.60 -12.56
C LEU A 23 -13.11 -6.91 -13.31
N ASP A 24 -12.64 -7.02 -14.55
CA ASP A 24 -12.80 -8.25 -15.32
C ASP A 24 -12.05 -9.41 -14.66
N GLY A 25 -12.73 -10.53 -14.49
CA GLY A 25 -12.21 -11.72 -13.81
C GLY A 25 -12.20 -11.64 -12.27
N ILE A 26 -12.47 -10.48 -11.65
CA ILE A 26 -12.52 -10.32 -10.19
C ILE A 26 -13.95 -10.59 -9.70
N ASP A 27 -14.10 -11.51 -8.74
CA ASP A 27 -15.39 -11.79 -8.11
C ASP A 27 -15.65 -10.90 -6.89
N PHE A 28 -14.62 -10.62 -6.09
CA PHE A 28 -14.68 -9.73 -4.93
C PHE A 28 -13.47 -8.81 -4.90
N LEU A 29 -13.70 -7.57 -4.44
CA LEU A 29 -12.60 -6.62 -4.23
C LEU A 29 -12.86 -5.81 -2.97
N SER A 30 -11.89 -5.76 -2.08
CA SER A 30 -11.94 -4.95 -0.86
C SER A 30 -11.05 -3.72 -0.94
N THR A 31 -11.49 -2.64 -0.27
CA THR A 31 -10.74 -1.38 -0.22
C THR A 31 -10.99 -0.63 1.09
N SER A 32 -10.18 0.39 1.37
CA SER A 32 -10.27 1.24 2.55
C SER A 32 -10.07 2.70 2.18
N ALA A 33 -11.02 3.56 2.56
CA ALA A 33 -11.07 4.95 2.11
C ALA A 33 -9.84 5.77 2.48
N HIS A 34 -9.28 5.56 3.68
CA HIS A 34 -8.11 6.34 4.14
C HIS A 34 -6.85 6.13 3.29
N LYS A 35 -6.79 5.09 2.47
CA LYS A 35 -5.66 4.84 1.57
C LYS A 35 -5.66 5.70 0.31
N PHE A 36 -6.80 6.28 -0.05
CA PHE A 36 -6.93 7.21 -1.17
C PHE A 36 -7.43 8.60 -0.75
N GLY A 37 -7.21 8.97 0.54
CA GLY A 37 -7.52 10.30 1.07
C GLY A 37 -8.94 10.48 1.59
N GLY A 38 -9.69 9.39 1.79
CA GLY A 38 -11.00 9.40 2.42
C GLY A 38 -10.95 9.21 3.94
N PRO A 39 -12.13 9.17 4.61
CA PRO A 39 -12.22 8.99 6.04
C PRO A 39 -11.66 7.65 6.52
N LYS A 40 -11.11 7.63 7.75
CA LYS A 40 -10.78 6.37 8.45
C LYS A 40 -12.05 5.64 8.90
N GLY A 41 -11.96 4.33 9.05
CA GLY A 41 -13.04 3.50 9.57
C GLY A 41 -14.11 3.10 8.55
N ILE A 42 -13.94 3.47 7.28
CA ILE A 42 -14.83 3.09 6.18
C ILE A 42 -14.07 2.53 4.99
N GLY A 43 -14.69 1.59 4.30
CA GLY A 43 -14.25 1.00 3.05
C GLY A 43 -15.45 0.41 2.32
N PHE A 44 -15.23 -0.25 1.20
CA PHE A 44 -16.28 -0.99 0.50
C PHE A 44 -15.78 -2.35 0.01
N LEU A 45 -16.72 -3.26 -0.13
CA LEU A 45 -16.55 -4.53 -0.80
C LEU A 45 -17.31 -4.49 -2.12
N TYR A 46 -16.61 -4.66 -3.23
CA TYR A 46 -17.22 -5.00 -4.50
C TYR A 46 -17.50 -6.49 -4.56
N ALA A 47 -18.68 -6.87 -4.97
CA ALA A 47 -19.05 -8.24 -5.25
C ALA A 47 -19.70 -8.32 -6.63
N ARG A 48 -19.11 -9.07 -7.56
CA ARG A 48 -19.68 -9.31 -8.89
C ARG A 48 -21.06 -9.96 -8.81
N ASN A 49 -21.19 -10.93 -7.92
CA ASN A 49 -22.46 -11.57 -7.59
C ASN A 49 -22.70 -11.52 -6.08
N PRO A 50 -23.51 -10.55 -5.58
CA PRO A 50 -23.81 -10.43 -4.15
C PRO A 50 -24.49 -11.65 -3.54
N ALA A 51 -25.18 -12.48 -4.34
CA ALA A 51 -25.84 -13.69 -3.85
C ALA A 51 -24.88 -14.75 -3.30
N LEU A 52 -23.58 -14.63 -3.60
CA LEU A 52 -22.53 -15.47 -3.03
C LEU A 52 -22.12 -15.05 -1.61
N LEU A 53 -22.51 -13.85 -1.17
CA LEU A 53 -22.21 -13.36 0.16
C LEU A 53 -23.25 -13.88 1.17
N LYS A 54 -22.77 -14.17 2.37
CA LYS A 54 -23.62 -14.49 3.51
C LYS A 54 -23.33 -13.48 4.62
N PRO A 55 -24.37 -13.02 5.36
CA PRO A 55 -24.14 -12.13 6.47
C PRO A 55 -23.32 -12.84 7.57
N LEU A 56 -22.32 -12.15 8.10
CA LEU A 56 -21.54 -12.59 9.27
C LEU A 56 -22.16 -12.09 10.57
N ILE A 57 -22.94 -11.02 10.50
CA ILE A 57 -23.62 -10.39 11.64
C ILE A 57 -25.10 -10.31 11.26
N PHE A 58 -25.98 -10.65 12.19
CA PHE A 58 -27.43 -10.65 11.98
C PHE A 58 -28.06 -9.43 12.67
N GLY A 59 -29.10 -8.86 12.06
CA GLY A 59 -29.81 -7.68 12.57
C GLY A 59 -30.72 -7.07 11.53
N GLY A 60 -30.69 -5.74 11.37
CA GLY A 60 -31.51 -5.02 10.41
C GLY A 60 -31.15 -5.30 8.95
N GLU A 61 -31.95 -4.78 8.03
CA GLU A 61 -31.86 -5.04 6.59
C GLU A 61 -30.87 -4.11 5.83
N GLN A 62 -30.03 -3.36 6.55
CA GLN A 62 -29.04 -2.49 5.91
C GLN A 62 -28.10 -3.30 5.01
N GLN A 63 -27.62 -2.67 3.93
CA GLN A 63 -26.82 -3.32 2.89
C GLN A 63 -27.48 -4.60 2.35
N SER A 64 -28.79 -4.55 2.14
CA SER A 64 -29.59 -5.71 1.68
C SER A 64 -29.49 -6.93 2.61
N GLY A 65 -29.46 -6.70 3.92
CA GLY A 65 -29.37 -7.74 4.95
C GLY A 65 -27.96 -8.35 5.11
N LEU A 66 -26.98 -7.90 4.35
CA LEU A 66 -25.61 -8.43 4.41
C LEU A 66 -24.80 -7.85 5.57
N ARG A 67 -25.06 -6.60 5.93
CA ARG A 67 -24.32 -5.90 7.00
C ARG A 67 -25.25 -4.94 7.74
N PRO A 68 -25.81 -5.35 8.87
CA PRO A 68 -26.72 -4.55 9.68
C PRO A 68 -26.00 -3.38 10.37
N GLY A 69 -26.79 -2.42 10.83
CA GLY A 69 -26.35 -1.22 11.54
C GLY A 69 -26.57 0.04 10.72
N THR A 70 -26.90 1.13 11.43
CA THR A 70 -27.17 2.44 10.82
C THR A 70 -26.00 2.87 9.91
N GLU A 71 -26.32 3.30 8.72
CA GLU A 71 -25.36 3.72 7.70
C GLU A 71 -24.63 5.00 8.12
N PRO A 72 -23.29 5.03 8.12
CA PRO A 72 -22.50 6.22 8.44
C PRO A 72 -22.47 7.16 7.23
N VAL A 73 -23.57 7.83 6.91
CA VAL A 73 -23.80 8.58 5.65
C VAL A 73 -22.69 9.59 5.38
N ALA A 74 -22.25 10.35 6.38
CA ALA A 74 -21.17 11.33 6.22
C ALA A 74 -19.85 10.69 5.74
N GLN A 75 -19.51 9.53 6.29
CA GLN A 75 -18.31 8.79 5.90
C GLN A 75 -18.46 8.18 4.50
N ILE A 76 -19.66 7.71 4.13
CA ILE A 76 -19.94 7.18 2.80
C ILE A 76 -19.76 8.28 1.75
N VAL A 77 -20.33 9.46 1.98
CA VAL A 77 -20.15 10.62 1.09
C VAL A 77 -18.69 11.04 0.99
N GLY A 78 -17.98 11.11 2.12
CA GLY A 78 -16.55 11.42 2.16
C GLY A 78 -15.71 10.40 1.37
N LEU A 79 -16.00 9.11 1.52
CA LEU A 79 -15.37 8.03 0.74
C LEU A 79 -15.61 8.22 -0.76
N ALA A 80 -16.86 8.47 -1.18
CA ALA A 80 -17.21 8.63 -2.58
C ALA A 80 -16.53 9.86 -3.21
N CYS A 81 -16.48 10.98 -2.48
CA CYS A 81 -15.77 12.19 -2.92
C CYS A 81 -14.27 11.93 -3.08
N ALA A 82 -13.64 11.30 -2.09
CA ALA A 82 -12.21 10.99 -2.12
C ALA A 82 -11.87 10.05 -3.29
N LEU A 83 -12.67 9.01 -3.49
CA LEU A 83 -12.49 8.07 -4.61
C LEU A 83 -12.57 8.78 -5.96
N LYS A 84 -13.58 9.62 -6.14
CA LYS A 84 -13.75 10.40 -7.39
C LYS A 84 -12.54 11.31 -7.65
N LEU A 85 -12.04 11.99 -6.64
CA LEU A 85 -10.85 12.85 -6.76
C LEU A 85 -9.59 12.04 -7.05
N ALA A 86 -9.37 10.95 -6.33
CA ALA A 86 -8.22 10.08 -6.52
C ALA A 86 -8.19 9.50 -7.94
N CYS A 87 -9.32 9.00 -8.46
CA CYS A 87 -9.43 8.49 -9.82
C CYS A 87 -9.19 9.59 -10.88
N LYS A 88 -9.73 10.80 -10.66
CA LYS A 88 -9.56 11.93 -11.60
C LYS A 88 -8.10 12.37 -11.71
N GLN A 89 -7.34 12.31 -10.64
CA GLN A 89 -5.96 12.81 -10.55
C GLN A 89 -4.92 11.67 -10.60
N MET A 90 -5.37 10.43 -10.79
CA MET A 90 -4.54 9.23 -10.63
C MET A 90 -3.28 9.24 -11.49
N GLU A 91 -3.39 9.54 -12.77
CA GLU A 91 -2.24 9.54 -13.70
C GLU A 91 -1.22 10.60 -13.32
N GLN A 92 -1.69 11.82 -13.02
CA GLN A 92 -0.82 12.94 -12.61
C GLN A 92 -0.08 12.61 -11.30
N HIS A 93 -0.80 12.10 -10.30
CA HIS A 93 -0.18 11.71 -9.03
C HIS A 93 0.76 10.52 -9.18
N ALA A 94 0.42 9.55 -10.03
CA ALA A 94 1.30 8.41 -10.30
C ALA A 94 2.60 8.85 -10.98
N ALA A 95 2.53 9.76 -11.95
CA ALA A 95 3.71 10.30 -12.63
C ALA A 95 4.61 11.06 -11.64
N PHE A 96 4.03 11.94 -10.83
CA PHE A 96 4.76 12.72 -9.83
C PHE A 96 5.46 11.82 -8.79
N LYS A 97 4.73 10.84 -8.24
CA LYS A 97 5.30 9.89 -7.27
C LYS A 97 6.40 9.03 -7.87
N ARG A 98 6.31 8.66 -9.15
CA ARG A 98 7.39 7.94 -9.84
C ARG A 98 8.64 8.81 -10.01
N MET A 99 8.45 10.08 -10.32
CA MET A 99 9.55 11.04 -10.42
C MET A 99 10.31 11.16 -9.09
N LEU A 100 9.61 11.36 -7.97
CA LEU A 100 10.23 11.43 -6.65
C LEU A 100 10.96 10.13 -6.27
N ALA A 101 10.33 8.98 -6.54
CA ALA A 101 10.95 7.69 -6.29
C ALA A 101 12.21 7.45 -7.12
N GLU A 102 12.23 7.88 -8.38
CA GLU A 102 13.42 7.76 -9.24
C GLU A 102 14.54 8.68 -8.77
N GLU A 103 14.24 9.94 -8.44
CA GLU A 103 15.17 10.92 -7.87
C GLU A 103 15.82 10.36 -6.60
N PHE A 104 15.02 9.85 -5.67
CA PHE A 104 15.50 9.19 -4.45
C PHE A 104 16.40 7.98 -4.75
N CYS A 105 15.98 7.09 -5.65
CA CYS A 105 16.77 5.93 -6.01
C CYS A 105 18.12 6.31 -6.66
N GLN A 106 18.15 7.36 -7.48
CA GLN A 106 19.38 7.84 -8.12
C GLN A 106 20.35 8.41 -7.09
N THR A 107 19.85 9.24 -6.17
CA THR A 107 20.65 9.83 -5.09
C THR A 107 21.25 8.76 -4.19
N LEU A 108 20.45 7.77 -3.78
CA LEU A 108 20.95 6.65 -2.97
C LEU A 108 22.04 5.84 -3.69
N ARG A 109 21.89 5.57 -4.99
CA ARG A 109 22.92 4.85 -5.76
C ARG A 109 24.24 5.61 -5.86
N GLN A 110 24.17 6.94 -5.87
CA GLN A 110 25.36 7.79 -5.89
C GLN A 110 26.06 7.86 -4.52
N SER A 111 25.26 7.80 -3.45
CA SER A 111 25.73 7.93 -2.08
C SER A 111 26.15 6.59 -1.45
N TRP A 112 25.67 5.48 -1.98
CA TRP A 112 25.83 4.14 -1.37
C TRP A 112 26.05 3.05 -2.41
N GLU A 113 27.26 2.52 -2.49
CA GLU A 113 27.65 1.54 -3.52
C GLU A 113 26.90 0.19 -3.39
N GLU A 114 26.65 -0.26 -2.17
CA GLU A 114 26.02 -1.56 -1.91
C GLU A 114 24.48 -1.51 -1.82
N VAL A 115 23.85 -0.35 -2.10
CA VAL A 115 22.40 -0.24 -2.05
C VAL A 115 21.72 -1.12 -3.09
N TYR A 116 20.66 -1.80 -2.69
CA TYR A 116 19.83 -2.57 -3.64
C TYR A 116 18.34 -2.27 -3.42
N PHE A 117 17.54 -2.50 -4.47
CA PHE A 117 16.11 -2.20 -4.47
C PHE A 117 15.30 -3.47 -4.71
N ASN A 118 14.31 -3.71 -3.83
CA ASN A 118 13.35 -4.80 -3.97
C ASN A 118 12.13 -4.38 -4.82
N SER A 119 11.92 -3.07 -5.00
CA SER A 119 10.84 -2.52 -5.81
C SER A 119 11.17 -2.64 -7.30
N THR A 120 10.15 -2.85 -8.12
CA THR A 120 10.26 -2.84 -9.58
C THR A 120 9.60 -1.59 -10.16
N LYS A 121 9.99 -1.20 -11.40
CA LYS A 121 9.35 -0.08 -12.13
C LYS A 121 7.84 -0.29 -12.38
N ALA A 122 7.40 -1.56 -12.42
CA ALA A 122 5.99 -1.93 -12.56
C ALA A 122 5.23 -1.90 -11.22
N GLY A 123 5.90 -1.64 -10.10
CA GLY A 123 5.30 -1.57 -8.78
C GLY A 123 4.40 -0.35 -8.57
N LEU A 124 3.87 -0.25 -7.35
CA LEU A 124 3.02 0.87 -6.95
C LEU A 124 3.81 2.20 -7.04
N PRO A 125 3.27 3.24 -7.70
CA PRO A 125 3.94 4.54 -7.82
C PRO A 125 4.29 5.14 -6.45
N GLY A 126 5.55 5.56 -6.28
CA GLY A 126 6.02 6.19 -5.06
C GLY A 126 6.36 5.24 -3.93
N LEU A 127 6.29 3.92 -4.12
CA LEU A 127 6.71 2.95 -3.12
C LEU A 127 8.10 2.42 -3.47
N VAL A 128 9.07 2.64 -2.59
CA VAL A 128 10.44 2.16 -2.74
C VAL A 128 10.81 1.28 -1.56
N SER A 129 11.16 0.03 -1.85
CA SER A 129 11.75 -0.89 -0.87
C SER A 129 13.23 -0.99 -1.14
N VAL A 130 14.04 -0.50 -0.23
CA VAL A 130 15.49 -0.40 -0.35
C VAL A 130 16.17 -1.18 0.76
N GLY A 131 17.20 -1.94 0.42
CA GLY A 131 18.07 -2.60 1.37
C GLY A 131 19.40 -1.84 1.51
N LEU A 132 19.81 -1.64 2.75
CA LEU A 132 20.98 -0.89 3.15
C LEU A 132 21.91 -1.82 3.94
N PRO A 133 22.79 -2.59 3.26
CA PRO A 133 23.71 -3.53 3.92
C PRO A 133 24.54 -2.84 5.00
N GLY A 134 24.77 -3.55 6.10
CA GLY A 134 25.49 -3.02 7.26
C GLY A 134 24.64 -2.27 8.28
N TYR A 135 23.36 -2.04 7.99
CA TYR A 135 22.43 -1.38 8.91
C TYR A 135 21.28 -2.29 9.30
N GLU A 136 20.84 -2.18 10.54
CA GLU A 136 19.60 -2.80 11.01
C GLU A 136 18.44 -1.83 10.74
N GLY A 137 17.44 -2.29 9.99
CA GLY A 137 16.33 -1.46 9.54
C GLY A 137 15.53 -0.79 10.67
N GLN A 138 15.38 -1.46 11.83
CA GLN A 138 14.72 -0.88 12.99
C GLN A 138 15.50 0.30 13.59
N ASN A 139 16.81 0.14 13.75
CA ASN A 139 17.66 1.20 14.27
C ASN A 139 17.71 2.39 13.30
N LEU A 140 17.77 2.11 12.01
CA LEU A 140 17.75 3.15 10.99
C LEU A 140 16.41 3.86 10.92
N THR A 141 15.29 3.15 11.08
CA THR A 141 13.95 3.75 11.20
C THR A 141 13.90 4.76 12.33
N TYR A 142 14.40 4.41 13.51
CA TYR A 142 14.41 5.32 14.65
C TYR A 142 15.26 6.57 14.37
N ARG A 143 16.46 6.41 13.79
CA ARG A 143 17.34 7.53 13.46
C ARG A 143 16.73 8.48 12.42
N LEU A 144 16.06 7.92 11.40
CA LEU A 144 15.35 8.68 10.38
C LEU A 144 14.15 9.41 10.96
N ASP A 145 13.40 8.78 11.88
CA ASP A 145 12.28 9.41 12.57
C ASP A 145 12.72 10.64 13.40
N VAL A 146 13.85 10.54 14.11
CA VAL A 146 14.47 11.67 14.81
C VAL A 146 14.88 12.78 13.85
N ALA A 147 15.26 12.44 12.63
CA ALA A 147 15.59 13.40 11.56
C ALA A 147 14.35 13.93 10.82
N GLY A 148 13.13 13.50 11.21
CA GLY A 148 11.88 13.93 10.58
C GLY A 148 11.47 13.10 9.35
N VAL A 149 12.16 11.99 9.06
CA VAL A 149 11.88 11.12 7.91
C VAL A 149 11.13 9.87 8.36
N CYS A 150 9.84 9.78 8.02
CA CYS A 150 8.98 8.66 8.39
C CYS A 150 9.10 7.51 7.39
N VAL A 151 9.62 6.37 7.84
CA VAL A 151 9.81 5.15 7.03
C VAL A 151 9.26 3.92 7.76
N SER A 152 9.22 2.79 7.07
CA SER A 152 8.81 1.51 7.68
C SER A 152 9.87 0.43 7.45
N PRO A 153 10.26 -0.33 8.50
CA PRO A 153 11.22 -1.43 8.36
C PRO A 153 10.62 -2.71 7.76
N GLY A 154 9.36 -2.67 7.31
CA GLY A 154 8.68 -3.85 6.77
C GLY A 154 7.26 -3.55 6.33
N ALA A 155 6.35 -4.52 6.44
CA ALA A 155 4.93 -4.29 6.23
C ALA A 155 4.39 -3.34 7.30
N ALA A 156 3.68 -2.27 6.90
CA ALA A 156 3.16 -1.26 7.83
C ALA A 156 2.15 -1.82 8.87
N CYS A 157 1.60 -3.01 8.61
CA CYS A 157 0.65 -3.70 9.49
C CYS A 157 1.33 -4.66 10.48
N ASP A 158 2.64 -4.86 10.34
CA ASP A 158 3.38 -5.78 11.22
C ASP A 158 3.82 -5.03 12.50
N ASN A 159 2.87 -4.93 13.44
CA ASN A 159 3.10 -4.33 14.75
C ASN A 159 3.81 -5.29 15.73
N THR A 160 4.18 -6.48 15.27
CA THR A 160 4.98 -7.36 16.11
C THR A 160 6.37 -6.74 16.24
N ARG A 161 6.74 -6.36 17.47
CA ARG A 161 8.08 -5.93 17.87
C ARG A 161 9.13 -7.04 17.68
N SER A 162 8.85 -7.99 16.79
CA SER A 162 9.75 -9.09 16.54
C SER A 162 10.92 -8.59 15.68
N ARG A 163 12.12 -8.83 16.12
CA ARG A 163 13.37 -8.68 15.35
C ARG A 163 13.40 -9.60 14.13
N ASN A 164 12.24 -10.09 13.67
CA ASN A 164 12.13 -11.05 12.60
C ASN A 164 12.11 -10.32 11.25
N ALA A 165 12.85 -10.86 10.32
CA ALA A 165 12.85 -10.41 8.94
C ALA A 165 11.43 -10.45 8.34
N SER A 166 11.11 -9.52 7.44
CA SER A 166 9.83 -9.49 6.74
C SER A 166 9.57 -10.83 6.02
N HIS A 167 8.49 -11.52 6.37
CA HIS A 167 8.09 -12.78 5.73
C HIS A 167 7.86 -12.61 4.23
N VAL A 168 7.44 -11.42 3.78
CA VAL A 168 7.26 -11.09 2.35
C VAL A 168 8.61 -11.09 1.64
N LEU A 169 9.62 -10.41 2.21
CA LEU A 169 10.95 -10.37 1.63
C LEU A 169 11.62 -11.75 1.64
N LEU A 170 11.41 -12.54 2.70
CA LEU A 170 11.89 -13.92 2.78
C LEU A 170 11.25 -14.80 1.68
N ALA A 171 9.97 -14.59 1.38
CA ALA A 171 9.24 -15.34 0.35
C ALA A 171 9.69 -15.00 -1.08
N LEU A 172 10.33 -13.85 -1.32
CA LEU A 172 10.89 -13.50 -2.63
C LEU A 172 12.05 -14.41 -3.04
N GLY A 173 12.63 -15.15 -2.11
CA GLY A 173 13.66 -16.17 -2.37
C GLY A 173 15.06 -15.62 -2.61
N GLY A 174 16.05 -16.56 -2.66
CA GLY A 174 17.47 -16.26 -2.84
C GLY A 174 18.26 -16.28 -1.53
N GLY A 175 19.49 -16.82 -1.54
CA GLY A 175 20.35 -16.96 -0.35
C GLY A 175 20.75 -15.63 0.33
N ILE A 176 20.41 -14.51 -0.27
CA ILE A 176 20.60 -13.14 0.22
C ILE A 176 19.39 -12.70 1.06
N ALA A 177 18.23 -13.38 0.95
CA ALA A 177 16.93 -12.94 1.46
C ALA A 177 16.89 -12.65 2.97
N ALA A 178 17.50 -13.49 3.80
CA ALA A 178 17.40 -13.34 5.24
C ALA A 178 18.18 -12.14 5.79
N ARG A 179 19.42 -11.91 5.30
CA ARG A 179 20.22 -10.73 5.68
C ARG A 179 19.60 -9.45 5.13
N ASN A 180 19.14 -9.49 3.90
CA ASN A 180 18.54 -8.36 3.20
C ASN A 180 17.20 -7.95 3.82
N ALA A 181 16.42 -8.89 4.35
CA ALA A 181 15.14 -8.62 4.97
C ALA A 181 15.26 -7.80 6.28
N LEU A 182 16.39 -7.89 6.99
CA LEU A 182 16.64 -7.14 8.24
C LEU A 182 17.17 -5.72 7.98
N CYS A 183 17.83 -5.46 6.87
CA CYS A 183 18.38 -4.15 6.52
C CYS A 183 17.50 -3.37 5.52
N THR A 184 16.25 -3.81 5.33
CA THR A 184 15.35 -3.21 4.35
C THR A 184 14.44 -2.18 4.99
N LEU A 185 14.32 -1.03 4.32
CA LEU A 185 13.36 0.02 4.62
C LEU A 185 12.40 0.21 3.45
N ARG A 186 11.17 0.64 3.77
CA ARG A 186 10.19 1.06 2.79
C ARG A 186 9.92 2.55 2.92
N PHE A 187 10.19 3.27 1.85
CA PHE A 187 9.82 4.66 1.66
C PHE A 187 8.53 4.74 0.86
N SER A 188 7.67 5.69 1.20
CA SER A 188 6.38 5.89 0.54
C SER A 188 6.18 7.36 0.27
N PHE A 189 6.30 7.76 -1.00
CA PHE A 189 6.06 9.12 -1.45
C PHE A 189 4.58 9.33 -1.78
N ASP A 190 4.07 10.51 -1.47
CA ASP A 190 2.69 10.89 -1.78
C ASP A 190 2.66 12.26 -2.49
N ARG A 191 1.46 12.65 -2.91
CA ARG A 191 1.17 13.94 -3.54
C ARG A 191 1.49 15.18 -2.68
N ALA A 192 1.60 14.99 -1.37
CA ALA A 192 1.94 16.04 -0.41
C ALA A 192 3.45 16.30 -0.32
N ASN A 193 4.28 15.42 -0.88
CA ASN A 193 5.71 15.64 -0.95
C ASN A 193 6.05 16.74 -1.97
N HIS A 194 7.20 17.36 -1.78
CA HIS A 194 7.75 18.37 -2.70
C HIS A 194 8.89 17.79 -3.51
N SER A 195 9.23 18.47 -4.62
CA SER A 195 10.46 18.19 -5.36
C SER A 195 11.66 18.45 -4.45
N GLY A 196 12.57 17.49 -4.34
CA GLY A 196 13.70 17.54 -3.42
C GLY A 196 13.54 16.70 -2.15
N ASP A 197 12.32 16.39 -1.70
CA ASP A 197 12.10 15.53 -0.50
C ASP A 197 12.81 14.17 -0.65
N GLY A 198 12.90 13.65 -1.87
CA GLY A 198 13.63 12.41 -2.15
C GLY A 198 15.14 12.55 -2.00
N ILE A 199 15.71 13.73 -2.24
CA ILE A 199 17.14 14.02 -2.07
C ILE A 199 17.48 14.17 -0.58
N GLU A 200 16.64 14.87 0.17
CA GLU A 200 16.84 15.08 1.60
C GLU A 200 16.73 13.78 2.41
N ALA A 201 15.90 12.84 1.95
CA ALA A 201 15.71 11.54 2.57
C ALA A 201 16.80 10.51 2.20
N ALA A 202 17.61 10.75 1.17
CA ALA A 202 18.66 9.85 0.67
C ALA A 202 20.01 10.12 1.34
#